data_33bf4f302381cb7bd7e16bf55ac3c8d6
#
_entry.id   33bf4f302381cb7bd7e16bf55ac3c8d6
#
_cell.length_a   1.000
_cell.length_b   1.000
_cell.length_c   1.000
_cell.angle_alpha   90.00
_cell.angle_beta   90.00
_cell.angle_gamma   90.00
#
_symmetry.space_group_name_H-M   'P 1'
#
loop_
_entity.id
_entity.type
_entity.pdbx_description
1 polymer ?
#
loop_
_entity_poly.entity_id
_entity_poly.type
_entity_poly.pdbx_seq_one_letter_code
_entity_poly.pdbx_strand_id
1 'polypeptide(L)'
;KSIPNKEFHEYTRPELIVTFLPLVENLARKFATSQQASGVMAITDLIQEGSLNLCKAVDRIDWITIEKSEDKEKTIKSFLSKRIKGGIRRAIDMNRGQMRLPEHVTNEIRKNFGKDQKMVAMFFNSIFLSIDDGTRDDYDMLYQIEDTSEPYNQEFLSLYLISLLKQHL
;
A
#
# COMPACT_ATOMS: atom_id res chain seq x y z
N LYS A 1 -20.68 24.73 4.79
CA LYS A 1 -20.30 26.10 5.22
C LYS A 1 -19.24 26.56 4.26
N SER A 2 -19.48 27.69 3.54
CA SER A 2 -18.49 28.32 2.70
C SER A 2 -17.35 28.84 3.57
N ILE A 3 -16.11 28.47 3.23
CA ILE A 3 -14.92 28.97 3.91
C ILE A 3 -14.78 30.44 3.54
N PRO A 4 -14.56 31.34 4.50
CA PRO A 4 -14.42 32.76 4.21
C PRO A 4 -13.23 33.00 3.29
N ASN A 5 -13.41 33.86 2.29
CA ASN A 5 -12.34 34.24 1.36
C ASN A 5 -11.40 35.25 2.02
N LYS A 6 -10.40 34.72 2.74
CA LYS A 6 -9.38 35.48 3.46
C LYS A 6 -8.01 35.25 2.82
N GLU A 7 -7.04 36.09 3.11
CA GLU A 7 -5.65 35.78 2.79
C GLU A 7 -5.17 34.51 3.52
N PHE A 8 -4.33 33.69 2.89
CA PHE A 8 -3.96 32.37 3.43
C PHE A 8 -3.29 32.42 4.82
N HIS A 9 -2.62 33.51 5.16
CA HIS A 9 -1.98 33.70 6.47
C HIS A 9 -2.99 34.04 7.60
N GLU A 10 -4.21 34.46 7.24
CA GLU A 10 -5.29 34.78 8.20
C GLU A 10 -6.13 33.54 8.55
N TYR A 11 -5.99 32.45 7.83
CA TYR A 11 -6.70 31.20 8.13
C TYR A 11 -6.16 30.57 9.40
N THR A 12 -7.05 30.13 10.26
CA THR A 12 -6.67 29.25 11.36
C THR A 12 -6.22 27.89 10.85
N ARG A 13 -5.41 27.18 11.65
CA ARG A 13 -4.94 25.83 11.32
C ARG A 13 -6.07 24.88 10.87
N PRO A 14 -7.23 24.77 11.59
CA PRO A 14 -8.35 23.92 11.16
C PRO A 14 -8.95 24.34 9.82
N GLU A 15 -9.09 25.64 9.58
CA GLU A 15 -9.63 26.18 8.32
C GLU A 15 -8.75 25.82 7.13
N LEU A 16 -7.42 25.93 7.27
CA LEU A 16 -6.47 25.50 6.24
C LEU A 16 -6.59 24.02 5.95
N ILE A 17 -6.65 23.18 6.97
CA ILE A 17 -6.79 21.73 6.81
C ILE A 17 -8.06 21.42 6.02
N VAL A 18 -9.20 21.98 6.42
CA VAL A 18 -10.50 21.75 5.75
C VAL A 18 -10.46 22.23 4.29
N THR A 19 -9.84 23.38 4.03
CA THR A 19 -9.71 23.94 2.67
C THR A 19 -8.93 23.02 1.73
N PHE A 20 -7.90 22.33 2.24
CA PHE A 20 -7.05 21.50 1.43
C PHE A 20 -7.38 19.99 1.48
N LEU A 21 -8.43 19.55 2.19
CA LEU A 21 -8.90 18.15 2.15
C LEU A 21 -9.24 17.65 0.74
N PRO A 22 -9.92 18.42 -0.14
CA PRO A 22 -10.18 17.97 -1.51
C PRO A 22 -8.89 17.69 -2.31
N LEU A 23 -7.80 18.41 -2.00
CA LEU A 23 -6.50 18.15 -2.61
C LEU A 23 -5.95 16.78 -2.19
N VAL A 24 -6.15 16.39 -0.93
CA VAL A 24 -5.75 15.06 -0.43
C VAL A 24 -6.51 13.96 -1.16
N GLU A 25 -7.84 14.08 -1.28
CA GLU A 25 -8.66 13.10 -2.00
C GLU A 25 -8.22 12.92 -3.44
N ASN A 26 -8.00 14.03 -4.16
CA ASN A 26 -7.54 13.99 -5.54
C ASN A 26 -6.15 13.34 -5.69
N LEU A 27 -5.28 13.53 -4.72
CA LEU A 27 -3.97 12.90 -4.71
C LEU A 27 -4.07 11.41 -4.34
N ALA A 28 -4.86 11.05 -3.34
CA ALA A 28 -5.08 9.67 -2.93
C ALA A 28 -5.67 8.82 -4.07
N ARG A 29 -6.67 9.36 -4.81
CA ARG A 29 -7.26 8.68 -5.98
C ARG A 29 -6.21 8.32 -7.04
N LYS A 30 -5.18 9.16 -7.23
CA LYS A 30 -4.09 8.87 -8.19
C LYS A 30 -3.20 7.71 -7.75
N PHE A 31 -3.12 7.42 -6.46
CA PHE A 31 -2.39 6.27 -5.94
C PHE A 31 -3.23 4.99 -5.87
N ALA A 32 -4.56 5.13 -5.80
CA ALA A 32 -5.51 4.02 -5.73
C ALA A 32 -5.92 3.46 -7.09
N THR A 33 -5.21 3.78 -8.17
CA THR A 33 -5.58 3.39 -9.54
C THR A 33 -5.46 1.90 -9.81
N SER A 34 -4.66 1.18 -9.06
CA SER A 34 -4.55 -0.28 -9.16
C SER A 34 -4.19 -0.89 -7.82
N GLN A 35 -4.71 -2.08 -7.55
CA GLN A 35 -4.34 -2.88 -6.39
C GLN A 35 -2.83 -3.18 -6.34
N GLN A 36 -2.19 -3.29 -7.49
CA GLN A 36 -0.73 -3.45 -7.59
C GLN A 36 0.03 -2.23 -7.06
N ALA A 37 -0.55 -1.02 -7.16
CA ALA A 37 0.07 0.20 -6.65
C ALA A 37 -0.11 0.38 -5.15
N SER A 38 -1.34 0.16 -4.63
CA SER A 38 -1.69 0.38 -3.22
C SER A 38 -1.57 -0.89 -2.36
N GLY A 39 -1.49 -2.08 -2.99
CA GLY A 39 -1.47 -3.35 -2.28
C GLY A 39 -2.79 -3.62 -1.56
N VAL A 40 -2.72 -3.96 -0.30
CA VAL A 40 -3.90 -4.22 0.56
C VAL A 40 -4.57 -2.94 1.08
N MET A 41 -3.97 -1.76 0.84
CA MET A 41 -4.50 -0.48 1.32
C MET A 41 -5.71 -0.04 0.50
N ALA A 42 -6.82 0.22 1.19
CA ALA A 42 -8.00 0.82 0.57
C ALA A 42 -7.79 2.31 0.29
N ILE A 43 -8.61 2.88 -0.59
CA ILE A 43 -8.57 4.32 -0.90
C ILE A 43 -8.82 5.18 0.36
N THR A 44 -9.65 4.71 1.27
CA THR A 44 -9.92 5.36 2.55
C THR A 44 -8.67 5.47 3.41
N ASP A 45 -7.83 4.42 3.44
CA ASP A 45 -6.57 4.42 4.18
C ASP A 45 -5.59 5.43 3.59
N LEU A 46 -5.52 5.51 2.26
CA LEU A 46 -4.68 6.50 1.57
C LEU A 46 -5.14 7.93 1.84
N ILE A 47 -6.46 8.16 1.92
CA ILE A 47 -7.02 9.48 2.27
C ILE A 47 -6.67 9.83 3.73
N GLN A 48 -6.78 8.88 4.66
CA GLN A 48 -6.44 9.11 6.07
C GLN A 48 -4.95 9.42 6.25
N GLU A 49 -4.08 8.63 5.62
CA GLU A 49 -2.64 8.89 5.63
C GLU A 49 -2.28 10.23 4.98
N GLY A 50 -2.93 10.56 3.87
CA GLY A 50 -2.79 11.86 3.22
C GLY A 50 -3.22 13.00 4.12
N SER A 51 -4.35 12.87 4.83
CA SER A 51 -4.89 13.87 5.75
C SER A 51 -3.97 14.07 6.96
N LEU A 52 -3.42 12.99 7.51
CA LEU A 52 -2.42 13.07 8.58
C LEU A 52 -1.17 13.85 8.15
N ASN A 53 -0.71 13.59 6.92
CA ASN A 53 0.45 14.30 6.37
C ASN A 53 0.12 15.75 5.98
N LEU A 54 -1.13 16.06 5.59
CA LEU A 54 -1.61 17.43 5.42
C LEU A 54 -1.53 18.21 6.74
N CYS A 55 -2.05 17.64 7.84
CA CYS A 55 -1.97 18.28 9.17
C CYS A 55 -0.52 18.61 9.56
N LYS A 56 0.39 17.63 9.39
CA LYS A 56 1.81 17.84 9.66
C LYS A 56 2.48 18.85 8.71
N ALA A 57 1.98 18.97 7.49
CA ALA A 57 2.51 19.91 6.51
C ALA A 57 2.05 21.34 6.78
N VAL A 58 0.80 21.54 7.20
CA VAL A 58 0.25 22.84 7.58
C VAL A 58 1.07 23.47 8.73
N ASP A 59 1.48 22.66 9.72
CA ASP A 59 2.31 23.13 10.84
C ASP A 59 3.74 23.56 10.43
N ARG A 60 4.16 23.23 9.20
CA ARG A 60 5.50 23.50 8.66
C ARG A 60 5.50 24.46 7.48
N ILE A 61 4.42 25.20 7.30
CA ILE A 61 4.33 26.21 6.24
C ILE A 61 5.27 27.39 6.58
N ASP A 62 6.14 27.70 5.63
CA ASP A 62 6.97 28.91 5.69
C ASP A 62 6.24 30.09 5.01
N TRP A 63 5.57 30.89 5.83
CA TRP A 63 4.78 32.02 5.37
C TRP A 63 5.64 33.08 4.68
N ILE A 64 6.89 33.27 5.10
CA ILE A 64 7.80 34.28 4.54
C ILE A 64 8.10 33.95 3.06
N THR A 65 8.33 32.68 2.76
CA THR A 65 8.56 32.22 1.38
C THR A 65 7.31 32.34 0.53
N ILE A 66 6.12 32.08 1.10
CA ILE A 66 4.85 32.19 0.39
C ILE A 66 4.52 33.64 0.05
N GLU A 67 4.73 34.58 0.97
CA GLU A 67 4.46 36.00 0.75
C GLU A 67 5.34 36.60 -0.34
N LYS A 68 6.55 36.09 -0.52
CA LYS A 68 7.49 36.53 -1.57
C LYS A 68 7.17 35.96 -2.95
N SER A 69 6.29 34.95 -3.03
CA SER A 69 5.96 34.32 -4.30
C SER A 69 4.90 35.13 -5.08
N GLU A 70 5.01 35.16 -6.40
CA GLU A 70 4.04 35.81 -7.31
C GLU A 70 2.65 35.18 -7.20
N ASP A 71 2.60 33.85 -7.06
CA ASP A 71 1.35 33.06 -6.95
C ASP A 71 1.36 32.28 -5.62
N LYS A 72 0.78 32.90 -4.60
CA LYS A 72 0.69 32.33 -3.25
C LYS A 72 -0.07 31.00 -3.23
N GLU A 73 -1.19 30.93 -3.96
CA GLU A 73 -2.05 29.74 -3.98
C GLU A 73 -1.33 28.54 -4.61
N LYS A 74 -0.68 28.74 -5.73
CA LYS A 74 0.08 27.70 -6.43
C LYS A 74 1.26 27.22 -5.61
N THR A 75 1.94 28.13 -4.92
CA THR A 75 3.08 27.81 -4.05
C THR A 75 2.65 26.96 -2.87
N ILE A 76 1.58 27.31 -2.16
CA ILE A 76 1.01 26.52 -1.06
C ILE A 76 0.57 25.14 -1.56
N LYS A 77 -0.22 25.08 -2.66
CA LYS A 77 -0.68 23.82 -3.24
C LYS A 77 0.49 22.92 -3.65
N SER A 78 1.54 23.47 -4.22
CA SER A 78 2.74 22.74 -4.59
C SER A 78 3.46 22.16 -3.38
N PHE A 79 3.67 22.97 -2.35
CA PHE A 79 4.30 22.57 -1.10
C PHE A 79 3.51 21.44 -0.41
N LEU A 80 2.20 21.62 -0.23
CA LEU A 80 1.33 20.63 0.41
C LEU A 80 1.26 19.34 -0.41
N SER A 81 1.09 19.44 -1.73
CA SER A 81 1.04 18.27 -2.63
C SER A 81 2.30 17.42 -2.53
N LYS A 82 3.48 18.03 -2.46
CA LYS A 82 4.76 17.31 -2.33
C LYS A 82 4.82 16.53 -1.02
N ARG A 83 4.39 17.14 0.09
CA ARG A 83 4.37 16.51 1.42
C ARG A 83 3.33 15.40 1.52
N ILE A 84 2.11 15.64 1.05
CA ILE A 84 1.02 14.65 1.02
C ILE A 84 1.42 13.43 0.19
N LYS A 85 1.92 13.64 -1.05
CA LYS A 85 2.38 12.54 -1.91
C LYS A 85 3.51 11.73 -1.27
N GLY A 86 4.45 12.39 -0.63
CA GLY A 86 5.53 11.73 0.11
C GLY A 86 5.02 10.87 1.26
N GLY A 87 4.03 11.38 2.01
CA GLY A 87 3.40 10.66 3.11
C GLY A 87 2.61 9.44 2.64
N ILE A 88 1.76 9.59 1.63
CA ILE A 88 0.99 8.49 1.05
C ILE A 88 1.93 7.40 0.51
N ARG A 89 2.99 7.77 -0.21
CA ARG A 89 3.98 6.83 -0.73
C ARG A 89 4.65 6.02 0.36
N ARG A 90 5.05 6.68 1.46
CA ARG A 90 5.67 6.00 2.61
C ARG A 90 4.68 5.07 3.32
N ALA A 91 3.42 5.47 3.45
CA ALA A 91 2.37 4.63 4.01
C ALA A 91 2.15 3.36 3.16
N ILE A 92 2.09 3.51 1.84
CA ILE A 92 2.02 2.38 0.90
C ILE A 92 3.23 1.46 1.10
N ASP A 93 4.45 1.99 1.15
CA ASP A 93 5.66 1.17 1.30
C ASP A 93 5.68 0.38 2.61
N MET A 94 5.09 0.93 3.67
CA MET A 94 5.02 0.26 4.97
C MET A 94 3.90 -0.77 5.08
N ASN A 95 2.74 -0.50 4.46
CA ASN A 95 1.50 -1.24 4.70
C ASN A 95 0.96 -1.96 3.46
N ARG A 96 1.69 -1.95 2.37
CA ARG A 96 1.26 -2.46 1.07
C ARG A 96 0.99 -3.97 1.08
N GLY A 97 1.77 -4.73 1.82
CA GLY A 97 1.69 -6.18 1.86
C GLY A 97 1.71 -6.72 3.29
N GLN A 98 1.41 -7.99 3.43
CA GLN A 98 1.49 -8.71 4.70
C GLN A 98 2.94 -8.79 5.21
N MET A 99 3.90 -8.87 4.29
CA MET A 99 5.32 -8.77 4.62
C MET A 99 5.86 -7.39 4.29
N ARG A 100 6.41 -6.73 5.31
CA ARG A 100 7.02 -5.41 5.14
C ARG A 100 8.40 -5.54 4.49
N LEU A 101 8.59 -4.82 3.39
CA LEU A 101 9.91 -4.62 2.79
C LEU A 101 10.59 -3.37 3.36
N PRO A 102 11.90 -3.41 3.63
CA PRO A 102 12.65 -2.22 4.04
C PRO A 102 12.60 -1.11 2.98
N GLU A 103 12.58 0.16 3.42
CA GLU A 103 12.43 1.32 2.52
C GLU A 103 13.55 1.40 1.46
N HIS A 104 14.77 1.01 1.80
CA HIS A 104 15.87 1.01 0.84
C HIS A 104 15.66 0.00 -0.29
N VAL A 105 15.11 -1.19 0.03
CA VAL A 105 14.78 -2.23 -0.97
C VAL A 105 13.67 -1.73 -1.90
N THR A 106 12.61 -1.14 -1.37
CA THR A 106 11.52 -0.60 -2.21
C THR A 106 12.00 0.54 -3.11
N ASN A 107 12.91 1.38 -2.64
CA ASN A 107 13.51 2.44 -3.44
C ASN A 107 14.44 1.89 -4.53
N GLU A 108 15.19 0.83 -4.23
CA GLU A 108 16.04 0.16 -5.21
C GLU A 108 15.21 -0.54 -6.30
N ILE A 109 14.14 -1.24 -5.91
CA ILE A 109 13.19 -1.84 -6.85
C ILE A 109 12.60 -0.79 -7.79
N ARG A 110 12.21 0.39 -7.28
CA ARG A 110 11.69 1.47 -8.11
C ARG A 110 12.73 2.01 -9.10
N LYS A 111 13.99 2.13 -8.69
CA LYS A 111 15.07 2.58 -9.59
C LYS A 111 15.38 1.56 -10.67
N ASN A 112 15.29 0.27 -10.35
CA ASN A 112 15.65 -0.84 -11.21
C ASN A 112 14.43 -1.59 -11.76
N PHE A 113 13.23 -1.01 -11.68
CA PHE A 113 11.99 -1.65 -12.09
C PHE A 113 12.08 -2.20 -13.52
N GLY A 114 11.84 -3.50 -13.67
CA GLY A 114 11.92 -4.21 -14.95
C GLY A 114 13.32 -4.70 -15.34
N LYS A 115 14.40 -4.31 -14.64
CA LYS A 115 15.75 -4.77 -14.91
C LYS A 115 16.15 -6.00 -14.11
N ASP A 116 15.69 -6.10 -12.87
CA ASP A 116 15.96 -7.22 -11.99
C ASP A 116 14.67 -7.98 -11.67
N GLN A 117 14.50 -9.15 -12.30
CA GLN A 117 13.32 -9.98 -12.13
C GLN A 117 13.16 -10.51 -10.71
N LYS A 118 14.26 -10.79 -9.99
CA LYS A 118 14.21 -11.28 -8.61
C LYS A 118 13.66 -10.22 -7.66
N MET A 119 14.11 -8.99 -7.79
CA MET A 119 13.61 -7.86 -7.00
C MET A 119 12.14 -7.56 -7.31
N VAL A 120 11.75 -7.62 -8.59
CA VAL A 120 10.36 -7.44 -9.01
C VAL A 120 9.47 -8.54 -8.41
N ALA A 121 9.90 -9.80 -8.48
CA ALA A 121 9.19 -10.92 -7.88
C ALA A 121 9.04 -10.75 -6.36
N MET A 122 10.09 -10.35 -5.64
CA MET A 122 10.03 -10.07 -4.20
C MET A 122 9.00 -8.99 -3.88
N PHE A 123 8.93 -7.94 -4.70
CA PHE A 123 7.98 -6.85 -4.52
C PHE A 123 6.52 -7.32 -4.67
N PHE A 124 6.23 -8.18 -5.66
CA PHE A 124 4.88 -8.71 -5.86
C PHE A 124 4.54 -9.82 -4.86
N ASN A 125 5.47 -10.68 -4.52
CA ASN A 125 5.26 -11.76 -3.55
C ASN A 125 5.08 -11.28 -2.10
N SER A 126 5.28 -10.00 -1.82
CA SER A 126 4.95 -9.40 -0.52
C SER A 126 3.43 -9.26 -0.28
N ILE A 127 2.63 -9.40 -1.34
CA ILE A 127 1.16 -9.32 -1.29
C ILE A 127 0.63 -10.73 -1.42
N PHE A 128 -0.12 -11.18 -0.41
CA PHE A 128 -0.81 -12.46 -0.46
C PHE A 128 -2.20 -12.30 -1.08
N LEU A 129 -2.61 -13.29 -1.84
CA LEU A 129 -3.96 -13.39 -2.35
C LEU A 129 -4.81 -14.21 -1.38
N SER A 130 -6.13 -13.99 -1.39
CA SER A 130 -7.05 -14.87 -0.67
C SER A 130 -7.17 -16.20 -1.40
N ILE A 131 -7.15 -17.30 -0.65
CA ILE A 131 -7.39 -18.64 -1.20
C ILE A 131 -8.87 -18.81 -1.56
N ASP A 132 -9.76 -18.10 -0.82
CA ASP A 132 -11.22 -18.18 -0.99
C ASP A 132 -11.75 -17.15 -2.01
N ASP A 133 -10.88 -16.34 -2.60
CA ASP A 133 -11.25 -15.36 -3.63
C ASP A 133 -11.41 -16.03 -5.00
N GLY A 134 -12.29 -17.01 -5.06
CA GLY A 134 -12.76 -17.60 -6.30
C GLY A 134 -13.53 -16.55 -7.10
N THR A 135 -13.19 -16.39 -8.37
CA THR A 135 -13.90 -15.53 -9.32
C THR A 135 -15.40 -15.80 -9.23
N ARG A 136 -16.18 -14.76 -8.98
CA ARG A 136 -17.64 -14.79 -8.73
C ARG A 136 -18.48 -15.43 -9.84
N ASP A 137 -17.90 -15.82 -10.96
CA ASP A 137 -18.61 -16.32 -12.14
C ASP A 137 -18.49 -17.83 -12.38
N ASP A 138 -17.60 -18.54 -11.67
CA ASP A 138 -17.53 -20.02 -11.75
C ASP A 138 -17.82 -20.63 -10.38
N TYR A 139 -19.02 -21.14 -10.24
CA TYR A 139 -19.42 -22.05 -9.18
C TYR A 139 -18.41 -23.21 -9.12
N ASP A 140 -17.79 -23.40 -7.96
CA ASP A 140 -17.02 -24.60 -7.58
C ASP A 140 -15.52 -24.72 -7.93
N MET A 141 -14.85 -23.70 -8.36
CA MET A 141 -13.37 -23.73 -8.34
C MET A 141 -12.82 -23.12 -7.05
N LEU A 142 -12.94 -23.82 -5.93
CA LEU A 142 -12.01 -23.69 -4.82
C LEU A 142 -10.60 -23.86 -5.39
N TYR A 143 -9.73 -22.90 -5.20
CA TYR A 143 -8.32 -23.00 -5.57
C TYR A 143 -7.75 -24.18 -4.78
N GLN A 144 -7.74 -25.36 -5.39
CA GLN A 144 -7.17 -26.55 -4.79
C GLN A 144 -5.65 -26.42 -4.91
N ILE A 145 -5.04 -26.04 -3.80
CA ILE A 145 -3.58 -26.13 -3.69
C ILE A 145 -3.26 -27.60 -3.57
N GLU A 146 -2.56 -28.12 -4.55
CA GLU A 146 -2.09 -29.53 -4.55
C GLU A 146 -1.19 -29.73 -3.32
N ASP A 147 -1.55 -30.70 -2.49
CA ASP A 147 -0.69 -31.15 -1.39
C ASP A 147 0.41 -32.03 -1.99
N THR A 148 1.60 -31.44 -2.12
CA THR A 148 2.79 -32.14 -2.60
C THR A 148 3.52 -32.90 -1.50
N SER A 149 3.02 -32.88 -0.25
CA SER A 149 3.60 -33.67 0.82
C SER A 149 3.36 -35.15 0.57
N GLU A 150 4.41 -35.97 0.65
CA GLU A 150 4.24 -37.41 0.62
C GLU A 150 3.33 -37.85 1.80
N PRO A 151 2.34 -38.74 1.54
CA PRO A 151 1.45 -39.18 2.61
C PRO A 151 2.31 -39.83 3.71
N TYR A 152 2.24 -39.22 4.90
CA TYR A 152 3.01 -39.55 6.11
C TYR A 152 3.06 -41.04 6.47
N ASN A 153 2.19 -41.88 5.88
CA ASN A 153 2.02 -43.29 6.24
C ASN A 153 2.52 -44.30 5.21
N GLN A 154 3.06 -43.91 4.07
CA GLN A 154 3.47 -44.91 3.04
C GLN A 154 4.64 -45.77 3.51
N GLU A 155 5.65 -45.21 4.14
CA GLU A 155 6.75 -45.98 4.68
C GLU A 155 6.31 -46.89 5.85
N PHE A 156 5.46 -46.33 6.74
CA PHE A 156 4.96 -47.12 7.88
C PHE A 156 4.05 -48.25 7.43
N LEU A 157 3.21 -48.05 6.43
CA LEU A 157 2.31 -49.05 5.89
C LEU A 157 3.11 -50.13 5.13
N SER A 158 4.12 -49.78 4.38
CA SER A 158 5.00 -50.70 3.69
C SER A 158 5.82 -51.56 4.66
N LEU A 159 6.40 -50.97 5.70
CA LEU A 159 7.12 -51.69 6.76
C LEU A 159 6.19 -52.60 7.55
N TYR A 160 4.96 -52.15 7.87
CA TYR A 160 3.97 -52.98 8.54
C TYR A 160 3.52 -54.16 7.70
N LEU A 161 3.25 -53.99 6.42
CA LEU A 161 2.93 -55.08 5.47
C LEU A 161 4.07 -56.06 5.33
N ILE A 162 5.32 -55.61 5.23
CA ILE A 162 6.52 -56.46 5.16
C ILE A 162 6.67 -57.26 6.46
N SER A 163 6.39 -56.68 7.62
CA SER A 163 6.45 -57.37 8.90
C SER A 163 5.40 -58.47 9.01
N LEU A 164 4.18 -58.21 8.55
CA LEU A 164 3.10 -59.22 8.50
C LEU A 164 3.43 -60.36 7.56
N LEU A 165 3.97 -60.08 6.38
CA LEU A 165 4.40 -61.13 5.43
C LEU A 165 5.52 -62.02 5.99
N LYS A 166 6.42 -61.45 6.81
CA LYS A 166 7.48 -62.24 7.49
C LYS A 166 6.99 -63.13 8.62
N GLN A 167 5.81 -62.82 9.20
CA GLN A 167 5.20 -63.67 10.26
C GLN A 167 4.36 -64.81 9.72
N HIS A 168 4.02 -64.80 8.45
CA HIS A 168 3.18 -65.79 7.79
C HIS A 168 3.91 -66.66 6.75
N LEU A 169 5.22 -66.48 6.59
CA LEU A 169 6.15 -67.34 5.86
C LEU A 169 7.02 -68.13 6.84
#